data_a8cdf66f96d7b0ba2f7d52242b9b31ce
#
_entry.id   a8cdf66f96d7b0ba2f7d52242b9b31ce
#
_cell.length_a   1.000
_cell.length_b   1.000
_cell.length_c   1.000
_cell.angle_alpha   90.00
_cell.angle_beta   90.00
_cell.angle_gamma   90.00
#
_symmetry.space_group_name_H-M   'P 1'
#
loop_
_entity.id
_entity.type
_entity.pdbx_description
1 polymer ?
#
loop_
_entity_poly.entity_id
_entity_poly.type
_entity_poly.pdbx_seq_one_letter_code
_entity_poly.pdbx_strand_id
1 'polypeptide(L)'
;MKGNINLISYDCYQQATEKQLAGLKWKENRVYYISEIHNEKMQDEIYGYIDDRCRRLSLSTVVNDIYRFDLLKEFLNEKCTSCSSITDKKWEELERSYKAFLYKKGLALYVRRNRPDRRNVEQQSSAQISFLKMYYEYVVKCKTADIPENEKDVWDMRKLDIVPRSNPIRGRYRLDFREIRQKEFKEIIKKILYSHCQTKAMGSIKGELRGFRRFASFMYDRFPEVKHFTEISRDMIEDYLVYIKTDTGLTSVSYTTELSVLDNLLDEIGRELEIGNICNLFLSSDCRAYDNALPEAYSDAEIRRFNCALTKLKPQLGRCLIIHQMLGTRIEDTLTLRRDCLSEKSGHYFITIIQQKTRKYKRPVSDQLAELIRKAIEVSEKEHPDSEYIFLQDNGKLYTDSCLLYTSDAADEGL
;
A
#
# COMPACT_ATOMS: atom_id res chain seq x y z
N MET A 1 14.28 34.98 -0.34
CA MET A 1 14.90 33.91 -1.15
C MET A 1 15.49 32.86 -0.24
N LYS A 2 15.03 31.61 -0.31
CA LYS A 2 15.71 30.49 0.34
C LYS A 2 16.91 30.08 -0.52
N GLY A 3 18.04 29.77 0.15
CA GLY A 3 19.26 29.35 -0.54
C GLY A 3 19.17 27.97 -1.17
N ASN A 4 20.23 27.56 -1.86
CA ASN A 4 20.38 26.22 -2.40
C ASN A 4 20.55 25.20 -1.28
N ILE A 5 20.11 23.96 -1.49
CA ILE A 5 20.28 22.87 -0.56
C ILE A 5 21.56 22.10 -0.92
N ASN A 6 22.51 22.05 0.05
CA ASN A 6 23.73 21.26 -0.05
C ASN A 6 23.60 20.03 0.86
N LEU A 7 23.78 18.83 0.31
CA LEU A 7 23.64 17.58 1.03
C LEU A 7 24.61 17.41 2.19
N ILE A 8 25.75 18.12 2.21
CA ILE A 8 26.76 18.06 3.29
C ILE A 8 26.16 18.36 4.67
N SER A 9 25.12 19.20 4.74
CA SER A 9 24.47 19.59 5.99
C SER A 9 23.44 18.59 6.53
N TYR A 10 23.24 17.46 5.86
CA TYR A 10 22.23 16.47 6.24
C TYR A 10 22.85 15.16 6.75
N ASP A 11 22.16 14.54 7.70
CA ASP A 11 22.59 13.30 8.34
C ASP A 11 22.86 12.17 7.33
N CYS A 12 22.06 12.08 6.26
CA CYS A 12 22.26 11.09 5.22
C CYS A 12 23.62 11.20 4.52
N TYR A 13 24.22 12.40 4.47
CA TYR A 13 25.58 12.61 3.96
C TYR A 13 26.62 12.36 5.05
N GLN A 14 26.41 12.86 6.28
CA GLN A 14 27.34 12.76 7.38
C GLN A 14 27.56 11.32 7.85
N GLN A 15 26.54 10.48 7.75
CA GLN A 15 26.59 9.06 8.12
C GLN A 15 26.99 8.14 6.95
N ALA A 16 27.30 8.70 5.78
CA ALA A 16 27.62 7.92 4.60
C ALA A 16 29.04 7.35 4.63
N THR A 17 29.23 6.17 4.05
CA THR A 17 30.55 5.54 3.92
C THR A 17 31.41 6.26 2.88
N GLU A 18 32.76 6.13 2.99
CA GLU A 18 33.69 6.70 2.00
C GLU A 18 33.37 6.29 0.57
N LYS A 19 32.94 5.02 0.38
CA LYS A 19 32.53 4.50 -0.94
C LYS A 19 31.32 5.25 -1.50
N GLN A 20 30.34 5.59 -0.67
CA GLN A 20 29.17 6.36 -1.08
C GLN A 20 29.52 7.82 -1.39
N LEU A 21 30.50 8.38 -0.70
CA LEU A 21 30.97 9.76 -0.89
C LEU A 21 31.89 9.94 -2.09
N ALA A 22 32.54 8.87 -2.55
CA ALA A 22 33.54 8.93 -3.64
C ALA A 22 33.00 9.58 -4.92
N GLY A 23 31.72 9.34 -5.26
CA GLY A 23 31.03 9.95 -6.42
C GLY A 23 30.52 11.38 -6.19
N LEU A 24 30.63 11.93 -4.97
CA LEU A 24 30.06 13.22 -4.57
C LEU A 24 31.11 14.31 -4.32
N LYS A 25 32.32 14.11 -4.85
CA LYS A 25 33.40 15.10 -4.74
C LYS A 25 33.08 16.42 -5.44
N TRP A 26 32.33 16.35 -6.52
CA TRP A 26 31.92 17.51 -7.32
C TRP A 26 30.68 18.19 -6.73
N LYS A 27 30.68 19.52 -6.70
CA LYS A 27 29.62 20.32 -6.11
C LYS A 27 28.26 20.08 -6.78
N GLU A 28 28.27 19.88 -8.09
CA GLU A 28 27.09 19.61 -8.92
C GLU A 28 26.35 18.32 -8.48
N ASN A 29 27.08 17.33 -7.97
CA ASN A 29 26.53 16.05 -7.57
C ASN A 29 25.96 16.04 -6.14
N ARG A 30 25.97 17.17 -5.44
CA ARG A 30 25.53 17.27 -4.03
C ARG A 30 24.75 18.52 -3.68
N VAL A 31 24.39 19.35 -4.67
CA VAL A 31 23.67 20.59 -4.47
C VAL A 31 22.42 20.64 -5.33
N TYR A 32 21.31 20.99 -4.72
CA TYR A 32 20.08 21.38 -5.41
C TYR A 32 20.08 22.90 -5.61
N TYR A 33 20.18 23.35 -6.86
CA TYR A 33 20.21 24.77 -7.21
C TYR A 33 18.79 25.35 -7.31
N ILE A 34 18.16 25.54 -6.15
CA ILE A 34 16.77 26.04 -6.04
C ILE A 34 16.68 27.51 -6.47
N SER A 35 17.72 28.29 -6.25
CA SER A 35 17.79 29.69 -6.66
C SER A 35 17.68 29.91 -8.17
N GLU A 36 17.87 28.87 -8.99
CA GLU A 36 17.72 28.92 -10.44
C GLU A 36 16.26 28.78 -10.92
N ILE A 37 15.32 28.54 -10.00
CA ILE A 37 13.90 28.58 -10.32
C ILE A 37 13.46 30.05 -10.34
N HIS A 38 12.93 30.51 -11.49
CA HIS A 38 12.58 31.93 -11.69
C HIS A 38 11.45 32.42 -10.80
N ASN A 39 10.55 31.55 -10.39
CA ASN A 39 9.39 31.88 -9.58
C ASN A 39 9.69 31.69 -8.07
N GLU A 40 9.80 32.79 -7.34
CA GLU A 40 10.16 32.77 -5.90
C GLU A 40 9.20 31.95 -5.02
N LYS A 41 7.89 32.00 -5.32
CA LYS A 41 6.89 31.20 -4.57
C LYS A 41 7.12 29.70 -4.77
N MET A 42 7.50 29.32 -5.98
CA MET A 42 7.86 27.93 -6.31
C MET A 42 9.20 27.55 -5.68
N GLN A 43 10.15 28.47 -5.51
CA GLN A 43 11.39 28.21 -4.78
C GLN A 43 11.10 27.79 -3.33
N ASP A 44 10.24 28.52 -2.62
CA ASP A 44 9.89 28.21 -1.22
C ASP A 44 9.18 26.86 -1.09
N GLU A 45 8.27 26.58 -2.00
CA GLU A 45 7.48 25.34 -2.02
C GLU A 45 8.37 24.12 -2.28
N ILE A 46 9.23 24.18 -3.30
CA ILE A 46 10.12 23.07 -3.65
C ILE A 46 11.28 22.91 -2.67
N TYR A 47 11.73 24.01 -2.06
CA TYR A 47 12.72 23.95 -0.97
C TYR A 47 12.20 23.07 0.17
N GLY A 48 10.98 23.31 0.64
CA GLY A 48 10.37 22.50 1.69
C GLY A 48 10.26 21.03 1.30
N TYR A 49 9.92 20.73 0.03
CA TYR A 49 9.86 19.36 -0.48
C TYR A 49 11.23 18.68 -0.48
N ILE A 50 12.27 19.34 -0.99
CA ILE A 50 13.62 18.76 -1.07
C ILE A 50 14.23 18.61 0.33
N ASP A 51 14.05 19.59 1.23
CA ASP A 51 14.50 19.53 2.61
C ASP A 51 13.88 18.31 3.34
N ASP A 52 12.56 18.13 3.24
CA ASP A 52 11.88 16.96 3.82
C ASP A 52 12.45 15.63 3.28
N ARG A 53 12.76 15.56 1.98
CA ARG A 53 13.38 14.36 1.38
C ARG A 53 14.79 14.11 1.90
N CYS A 54 15.62 15.13 1.98
CA CYS A 54 16.99 15.03 2.47
C CYS A 54 17.06 14.58 3.94
N ARG A 55 16.07 14.92 4.74
CA ARG A 55 15.97 14.49 6.16
C ARG A 55 15.52 13.05 6.33
N ARG A 56 14.73 12.51 5.38
CA ARG A 56 14.06 11.19 5.54
C ARG A 56 14.64 10.07 4.70
N LEU A 57 15.34 10.38 3.63
CA LEU A 57 15.76 9.39 2.64
C LEU A 57 17.26 9.12 2.69
N SER A 58 17.66 7.95 2.19
CA SER A 58 19.06 7.58 2.06
C SER A 58 19.82 8.48 1.05
N LEU A 59 21.12 8.64 1.25
CA LEU A 59 21.98 9.44 0.38
C LEU A 59 21.86 9.05 -1.09
N SER A 60 21.86 7.75 -1.41
CA SER A 60 21.73 7.28 -2.79
C SER A 60 20.42 7.73 -3.46
N THR A 61 19.34 7.81 -2.71
CA THR A 61 18.05 8.27 -3.23
C THR A 61 18.08 9.75 -3.52
N VAL A 62 18.53 10.59 -2.57
CA VAL A 62 18.54 12.03 -2.75
C VAL A 62 19.55 12.49 -3.80
N VAL A 63 20.66 11.79 -3.98
CA VAL A 63 21.61 12.06 -5.07
C VAL A 63 20.98 11.77 -6.43
N ASN A 64 20.29 10.64 -6.58
CA ASN A 64 19.56 10.34 -7.81
C ASN A 64 18.42 11.33 -8.10
N ASP A 65 17.90 11.98 -7.07
CA ASP A 65 16.84 12.98 -7.21
C ASP A 65 17.37 14.32 -7.75
N ILE A 66 18.69 14.62 -7.67
CA ILE A 66 19.27 15.87 -8.21
C ILE A 66 18.97 15.96 -9.72
N TYR A 67 19.25 14.91 -10.48
CA TYR A 67 18.94 14.89 -11.93
C TYR A 67 17.45 15.07 -12.22
N ARG A 68 16.57 14.45 -11.40
CA ARG A 68 15.11 14.59 -11.54
C ARG A 68 14.65 16.01 -11.20
N PHE A 69 15.28 16.60 -10.20
CA PHE A 69 15.05 17.99 -9.82
C PHE A 69 15.49 18.96 -10.91
N ASP A 70 16.64 18.76 -11.57
CA ASP A 70 17.10 19.61 -12.65
C ASP A 70 16.12 19.62 -13.82
N LEU A 71 15.61 18.49 -14.22
CA LEU A 71 14.55 18.39 -15.23
C LEU A 71 13.25 19.07 -14.78
N LEU A 72 12.88 18.91 -13.51
CA LEU A 72 11.70 19.58 -12.96
C LEU A 72 11.89 21.09 -12.93
N LYS A 73 13.05 21.57 -12.51
CA LYS A 73 13.43 23.01 -12.50
C LYS A 73 13.27 23.64 -13.88
N GLU A 74 13.80 23.01 -14.93
CA GLU A 74 13.63 23.47 -16.31
C GLU A 74 12.16 23.53 -16.70
N PHE A 75 11.38 22.48 -16.38
CA PHE A 75 9.95 22.46 -16.66
C PHE A 75 9.19 23.58 -15.92
N LEU A 76 9.49 23.83 -14.65
CA LEU A 76 8.87 24.89 -13.88
C LEU A 76 9.17 26.26 -14.47
N ASN A 77 10.41 26.50 -14.88
CA ASN A 77 10.83 27.74 -15.53
C ASN A 77 10.17 27.95 -16.89
N GLU A 78 9.83 26.87 -17.60
CA GLU A 78 9.19 26.95 -18.93
C GLU A 78 7.64 27.06 -18.82
N LYS A 79 7.01 26.32 -17.90
CA LYS A 79 5.55 26.12 -17.91
C LYS A 79 4.80 26.63 -16.68
N CYS A 80 5.50 27.03 -15.62
CA CYS A 80 4.89 27.44 -14.34
C CYS A 80 5.34 28.81 -13.87
N THR A 81 5.73 29.71 -14.78
CA THR A 81 6.24 31.05 -14.45
C THR A 81 5.22 31.93 -13.72
N SER A 82 3.92 31.78 -14.03
CA SER A 82 2.83 32.56 -13.42
C SER A 82 2.10 31.85 -12.27
N CYS A 83 2.46 30.58 -11.97
CA CYS A 83 1.81 29.83 -10.91
C CYS A 83 2.25 30.31 -9.52
N SER A 84 1.31 30.42 -8.58
CA SER A 84 1.63 30.66 -7.17
C SER A 84 2.03 29.38 -6.42
N SER A 85 1.60 28.24 -6.94
CA SER A 85 1.87 26.91 -6.41
C SER A 85 1.77 25.86 -7.55
N ILE A 86 2.42 24.73 -7.38
CA ILE A 86 2.27 23.60 -8.31
C ILE A 86 0.83 23.07 -8.35
N THR A 87 0.06 23.24 -7.28
CA THR A 87 -1.33 22.82 -7.15
C THR A 87 -2.36 23.78 -7.76
N ASP A 88 -1.93 24.90 -8.36
CA ASP A 88 -2.81 25.79 -9.12
C ASP A 88 -3.32 25.11 -10.40
N LYS A 89 -2.58 24.11 -10.89
CA LYS A 89 -2.99 23.22 -11.98
C LYS A 89 -3.48 21.89 -11.43
N LYS A 90 -4.50 21.31 -12.07
CA LYS A 90 -4.95 19.95 -11.76
C LYS A 90 -3.86 18.94 -12.12
N TRP A 91 -3.77 17.85 -11.36
CA TRP A 91 -2.74 16.82 -11.59
C TRP A 91 -2.71 16.32 -13.03
N GLU A 92 -3.87 16.02 -13.62
CA GLU A 92 -3.99 15.47 -14.97
C GLU A 92 -3.44 16.43 -16.06
N GLU A 93 -3.65 17.72 -15.88
CA GLU A 93 -3.14 18.77 -16.77
C GLU A 93 -1.63 18.90 -16.61
N LEU A 94 -1.15 18.94 -15.38
CA LEU A 94 0.26 19.05 -15.04
C LEU A 94 1.05 17.83 -15.54
N GLU A 95 0.54 16.63 -15.30
CA GLU A 95 1.15 15.38 -15.76
C GLU A 95 1.25 15.33 -17.29
N ARG A 96 0.17 15.71 -17.98
CA ARG A 96 0.15 15.76 -19.46
C ARG A 96 1.20 16.75 -19.98
N SER A 97 1.28 17.93 -19.39
CA SER A 97 2.25 18.96 -19.76
C SER A 97 3.68 18.49 -19.52
N TYR A 98 3.95 17.83 -18.39
CA TYR A 98 5.28 17.31 -18.07
C TYR A 98 5.67 16.13 -18.94
N LYS A 99 4.74 15.24 -19.27
CA LYS A 99 4.97 14.16 -20.25
C LYS A 99 5.36 14.73 -21.62
N ALA A 100 4.67 15.76 -22.08
CA ALA A 100 5.02 16.42 -23.36
C ALA A 100 6.42 17.07 -23.31
N PHE A 101 6.80 17.69 -22.20
CA PHE A 101 8.13 18.23 -21.97
C PHE A 101 9.21 17.14 -22.01
N LEU A 102 9.03 16.03 -21.26
CA LEU A 102 9.97 14.91 -21.24
C LEU A 102 10.11 14.25 -22.63
N TYR A 103 9.00 14.09 -23.34
CA TYR A 103 9.00 13.55 -24.70
C TYR A 103 9.82 14.41 -25.68
N LYS A 104 9.67 15.74 -25.62
CA LYS A 104 10.48 16.67 -26.41
C LYS A 104 11.98 16.56 -26.11
N LYS A 105 12.34 16.17 -24.88
CA LYS A 105 13.73 15.92 -24.48
C LYS A 105 14.23 14.51 -24.82
N GLY A 106 13.41 13.68 -25.48
CA GLY A 106 13.78 12.30 -25.84
C GLY A 106 13.81 11.34 -24.65
N LEU A 107 13.17 11.69 -23.52
CA LEU A 107 13.17 10.88 -22.30
C LEU A 107 11.99 9.90 -22.25
N ALA A 108 12.25 8.71 -21.70
CA ALA A 108 11.23 7.69 -21.57
C ALA A 108 10.13 8.10 -20.59
N LEU A 109 8.87 7.97 -21.00
CA LEU A 109 7.70 8.27 -20.16
C LEU A 109 7.33 7.10 -19.27
N TYR A 110 7.64 5.88 -19.69
CA TYR A 110 7.31 4.63 -19.01
C TYR A 110 8.51 3.70 -18.94
N VAL A 111 8.59 2.95 -17.86
CA VAL A 111 9.62 1.92 -17.67
C VAL A 111 8.91 0.57 -17.57
N ARG A 112 9.40 -0.43 -18.31
CA ARG A 112 8.96 -1.81 -18.19
C ARG A 112 9.65 -2.42 -16.96
N ARG A 113 8.88 -2.84 -15.97
CA ARG A 113 9.40 -3.68 -14.89
C ARG A 113 9.02 -5.13 -15.18
N ASN A 114 10.03 -5.93 -15.46
CA ASN A 114 9.89 -7.39 -15.40
C ASN A 114 9.79 -7.77 -13.92
N ARG A 115 8.61 -8.13 -13.45
CA ARG A 115 8.47 -8.84 -12.19
C ARG A 115 8.37 -10.31 -12.52
N PRO A 116 9.27 -11.16 -11.98
CA PRO A 116 9.28 -12.61 -12.26
C PRO A 116 7.95 -13.29 -11.90
N ASP A 117 7.19 -12.71 -10.97
CA ASP A 117 5.93 -13.20 -10.39
C ASP A 117 4.67 -12.83 -11.19
N ARG A 118 4.78 -12.02 -12.25
CA ARG A 118 3.63 -11.60 -13.06
C ARG A 118 3.86 -11.86 -14.54
N ARG A 119 2.94 -12.62 -15.15
CA ARG A 119 2.92 -12.90 -16.60
C ARG A 119 2.76 -11.66 -17.47
N ASN A 120 2.31 -10.53 -16.88
CA ASN A 120 2.12 -9.26 -17.59
C ASN A 120 3.20 -8.26 -17.21
N VAL A 121 3.88 -7.73 -18.19
CA VAL A 121 4.83 -6.61 -18.03
C VAL A 121 4.06 -5.36 -17.65
N GLU A 122 4.18 -4.93 -16.39
CA GLU A 122 3.52 -3.73 -15.91
C GLU A 122 4.28 -2.49 -16.38
N GLN A 123 3.63 -1.65 -17.17
CA GLN A 123 4.17 -0.34 -17.51
C GLN A 123 4.02 0.61 -16.31
N GLN A 124 5.15 1.07 -15.78
CA GLN A 124 5.16 2.09 -14.72
C GLN A 124 5.62 3.43 -15.27
N SER A 125 5.05 4.53 -14.74
CA SER A 125 5.53 5.88 -15.03
C SER A 125 7.03 6.00 -14.71
N SER A 126 7.75 6.75 -15.52
CA SER A 126 9.18 7.00 -15.31
C SER A 126 9.46 7.63 -13.94
N ALA A 127 10.71 7.53 -13.50
CA ALA A 127 11.14 8.11 -12.23
C ALA A 127 10.95 9.64 -12.18
N GLN A 128 11.04 10.31 -13.32
CA GLN A 128 10.82 11.75 -13.46
C GLN A 128 9.36 12.12 -13.20
N ILE A 129 8.42 11.42 -13.83
CA ILE A 129 6.97 11.63 -13.61
C ILE A 129 6.62 11.30 -12.15
N SER A 130 7.19 10.24 -11.60
CA SER A 130 6.99 9.87 -10.19
C SER A 130 7.52 10.95 -9.24
N PHE A 131 8.64 11.58 -9.57
CA PHE A 131 9.21 12.67 -8.76
C PHE A 131 8.31 13.90 -8.75
N LEU A 132 7.78 14.34 -9.90
CA LEU A 132 6.78 15.40 -9.99
C LEU A 132 5.53 15.06 -9.19
N LYS A 133 5.04 13.81 -9.28
CA LYS A 133 3.86 13.36 -8.51
C LYS A 133 4.08 13.45 -7.01
N MET A 134 5.25 13.01 -6.53
CA MET A 134 5.61 13.10 -5.11
C MET A 134 5.70 14.54 -4.63
N TYR A 135 6.23 15.45 -5.46
CA TYR A 135 6.25 16.89 -5.16
C TYR A 135 4.83 17.46 -5.07
N TYR A 136 3.99 17.20 -6.05
CA TYR A 136 2.60 17.63 -6.04
C TYR A 136 1.85 17.11 -4.80
N GLU A 137 1.98 15.84 -4.47
CA GLU A 137 1.34 15.22 -3.29
C GLU A 137 1.89 15.81 -1.97
N TYR A 138 3.17 16.16 -1.91
CA TYR A 138 3.75 16.85 -0.75
C TYR A 138 3.10 18.21 -0.53
N VAL A 139 2.95 19.01 -1.58
CA VAL A 139 2.34 20.34 -1.48
C VAL A 139 0.86 20.25 -1.10
N VAL A 140 0.12 19.34 -1.70
CA VAL A 140 -1.28 19.07 -1.30
C VAL A 140 -1.34 18.72 0.19
N LYS A 141 -0.45 17.86 0.68
CA LYS A 141 -0.38 17.49 2.09
C LYS A 141 -0.10 18.69 3.00
N CYS A 142 0.84 19.57 2.61
CA CYS A 142 1.13 20.79 3.38
C CYS A 142 -0.07 21.74 3.44
N LYS A 143 -0.75 21.95 2.29
CA LYS A 143 -1.93 22.82 2.21
C LYS A 143 -3.16 22.26 2.96
N THR A 144 -3.21 20.96 3.14
CA THR A 144 -4.32 20.29 3.83
C THR A 144 -3.94 19.84 5.25
N ALA A 145 -2.85 20.35 5.81
CA ALA A 145 -2.36 19.93 7.12
C ALA A 145 -3.40 20.18 8.24
N ASP A 146 -4.07 21.33 8.19
CA ASP A 146 -5.06 21.74 9.18
C ASP A 146 -6.48 21.18 8.93
N ILE A 147 -6.68 20.48 7.79
CA ILE A 147 -7.97 19.85 7.50
C ILE A 147 -8.04 18.50 8.22
N PRO A 148 -9.14 18.17 8.92
CA PRO A 148 -9.36 16.86 9.52
C PRO A 148 -9.12 15.72 8.52
N GLU A 149 -8.52 14.63 8.98
CA GLU A 149 -8.09 13.54 8.07
C GLU A 149 -9.27 12.93 7.29
N ASN A 150 -10.44 12.81 7.92
CA ASN A 150 -11.67 12.27 7.32
C ASN A 150 -12.33 13.20 6.29
N GLU A 151 -11.97 14.48 6.25
CA GLU A 151 -12.46 15.44 5.24
C GLU A 151 -11.59 15.47 3.99
N LYS A 152 -10.32 15.04 4.08
CA LYS A 152 -9.39 15.01 2.94
C LYS A 152 -9.87 14.03 1.84
N ASP A 153 -9.41 14.27 0.61
CA ASP A 153 -9.65 13.32 -0.49
C ASP A 153 -8.72 12.10 -0.46
N VAL A 154 -7.70 12.12 0.38
CA VAL A 154 -6.80 10.99 0.63
C VAL A 154 -6.58 10.85 2.12
N TRP A 155 -7.03 9.74 2.70
CA TRP A 155 -6.86 9.47 4.12
C TRP A 155 -5.65 8.58 4.39
N ASP A 156 -4.94 8.89 5.46
CA ASP A 156 -4.12 7.93 6.18
C ASP A 156 -4.92 7.41 7.39
N MET A 157 -5.48 6.22 7.27
CA MET A 157 -6.35 5.64 8.30
C MET A 157 -5.72 5.57 9.70
N ARG A 158 -4.39 5.69 9.81
CA ARG A 158 -3.68 5.75 11.09
C ARG A 158 -3.80 7.10 11.80
N LYS A 159 -4.24 8.13 11.06
CA LYS A 159 -4.40 9.51 11.54
C LYS A 159 -5.85 9.90 11.78
N LEU A 160 -6.77 8.98 11.51
CA LEU A 160 -8.17 9.17 11.85
C LEU A 160 -8.34 9.12 13.37
N ASP A 161 -9.33 9.84 13.90
CA ASP A 161 -9.68 9.80 15.33
C ASP A 161 -10.07 8.38 15.76
N ILE A 162 -10.66 7.62 14.84
CA ILE A 162 -10.99 6.21 15.00
C ILE A 162 -10.10 5.40 14.07
N VAL A 163 -9.04 4.82 14.63
CA VAL A 163 -8.08 4.02 13.87
C VAL A 163 -8.60 2.59 13.72
N PRO A 164 -8.92 2.15 12.49
CA PRO A 164 -9.39 0.79 12.28
C PRO A 164 -8.29 -0.25 12.54
N ARG A 165 -8.69 -1.48 12.85
CA ARG A 165 -7.77 -2.58 13.09
C ARG A 165 -6.87 -2.81 11.86
N SER A 166 -5.55 -2.79 12.08
CA SER A 166 -4.54 -3.01 11.04
C SER A 166 -3.90 -4.38 11.14
N ASN A 167 -3.44 -4.91 10.01
CA ASN A 167 -2.57 -6.07 9.97
C ASN A 167 -1.11 -5.59 9.90
N PRO A 168 -0.22 -5.92 10.85
CA PRO A 168 1.14 -5.41 10.91
C PRO A 168 2.00 -5.71 9.67
N ILE A 169 1.72 -6.81 8.97
CA ILE A 169 2.44 -7.20 7.76
C ILE A 169 1.88 -6.60 6.47
N ARG A 170 0.74 -5.91 6.53
CA ARG A 170 0.08 -5.31 5.37
C ARG A 170 -0.06 -3.81 5.52
N GLY A 171 0.88 -3.05 4.98
CA GLY A 171 0.86 -1.58 5.00
C GLY A 171 -0.27 -0.95 4.15
N ARG A 172 -1.53 -1.31 4.40
CA ARG A 172 -2.69 -0.88 3.60
C ARG A 172 -3.53 0.16 4.31
N TYR A 173 -2.95 1.27 4.69
CA TYR A 173 -3.60 2.31 5.49
C TYR A 173 -4.04 3.55 4.69
N ARG A 174 -3.78 3.62 3.37
CA ARG A 174 -4.19 4.76 2.53
C ARG A 174 -5.50 4.47 1.82
N LEU A 175 -6.48 5.38 1.95
CA LEU A 175 -7.70 5.46 1.14
C LEU A 175 -7.62 6.67 0.21
N ASP A 176 -7.97 6.50 -1.06
CA ASP A 176 -7.91 7.55 -2.09
C ASP A 176 -9.26 7.70 -2.77
N PHE A 177 -9.93 8.81 -2.55
CA PHE A 177 -11.28 9.11 -3.04
C PHE A 177 -11.27 9.97 -4.31
N ARG A 178 -10.12 10.40 -4.81
CA ARG A 178 -10.00 11.35 -5.93
C ARG A 178 -10.58 10.83 -7.23
N GLU A 179 -10.57 9.52 -7.45
CA GLU A 179 -11.13 8.87 -8.63
C GLU A 179 -12.67 8.91 -8.67
N ILE A 180 -13.34 9.17 -7.54
CA ILE A 180 -14.79 9.34 -7.48
C ILE A 180 -15.11 10.77 -7.91
N ARG A 181 -15.66 10.93 -9.10
CA ARG A 181 -15.92 12.23 -9.73
C ARG A 181 -17.24 12.85 -9.31
N GLN A 182 -18.27 12.03 -9.01
CA GLN A 182 -19.55 12.49 -8.51
C GLN A 182 -19.39 12.98 -7.06
N LYS A 183 -19.77 14.24 -6.83
CA LYS A 183 -19.57 14.90 -5.52
C LYS A 183 -20.34 14.19 -4.41
N GLU A 184 -21.63 13.94 -4.61
CA GLU A 184 -22.47 13.27 -3.60
C GLU A 184 -21.94 11.84 -3.30
N PHE A 185 -21.62 11.06 -4.32
CA PHE A 185 -21.04 9.71 -4.15
C PHE A 185 -19.79 9.75 -3.28
N LYS A 186 -18.91 10.72 -3.52
CA LYS A 186 -17.69 10.90 -2.74
C LYS A 186 -17.98 11.25 -1.28
N GLU A 187 -18.87 12.19 -1.03
CA GLU A 187 -19.21 12.64 0.32
C GLU A 187 -19.87 11.53 1.14
N ILE A 188 -20.80 10.81 0.55
CA ILE A 188 -21.53 9.73 1.21
C ILE A 188 -20.62 8.54 1.49
N ILE A 189 -19.84 8.09 0.51
CA ILE A 189 -18.93 6.95 0.75
C ILE A 189 -17.87 7.29 1.79
N LYS A 190 -17.38 8.52 1.86
CA LYS A 190 -16.49 8.96 2.95
C LYS A 190 -17.16 8.79 4.32
N LYS A 191 -18.41 9.24 4.46
CA LYS A 191 -19.19 9.12 5.71
C LYS A 191 -19.35 7.65 6.13
N ILE A 192 -19.77 6.80 5.20
CA ILE A 192 -19.97 5.36 5.44
C ILE A 192 -18.65 4.67 5.82
N LEU A 193 -17.57 4.88 5.04
CA LEU A 193 -16.29 4.25 5.34
C LEU A 193 -15.64 4.78 6.64
N TYR A 194 -15.94 6.01 7.04
CA TYR A 194 -15.52 6.53 8.34
C TYR A 194 -16.22 5.78 9.49
N SER A 195 -17.54 5.54 9.37
CA SER A 195 -18.26 4.73 10.37
C SER A 195 -17.71 3.29 10.44
N HIS A 196 -17.33 2.71 9.30
CA HIS A 196 -16.71 1.37 9.24
C HIS A 196 -15.37 1.26 9.98
N CYS A 197 -14.67 2.39 10.18
CA CYS A 197 -13.42 2.38 10.96
C CYS A 197 -13.60 1.88 12.40
N GLN A 198 -14.82 1.96 12.95
CA GLN A 198 -15.13 1.45 14.29
C GLN A 198 -15.16 -0.09 14.34
N THR A 199 -15.59 -0.75 13.28
CA THR A 199 -15.94 -2.17 13.30
C THR A 199 -15.13 -3.04 12.35
N LYS A 200 -14.68 -2.48 11.22
CA LYS A 200 -14.00 -3.21 10.15
C LYS A 200 -12.47 -3.02 10.18
N ALA A 201 -11.75 -3.98 9.63
CA ALA A 201 -10.31 -3.87 9.48
C ALA A 201 -9.94 -3.02 8.25
N MET A 202 -8.77 -2.35 8.28
CA MET A 202 -8.25 -1.50 7.19
C MET A 202 -8.30 -2.19 5.81
N GLY A 203 -7.99 -3.49 5.76
CA GLY A 203 -8.03 -4.26 4.51
C GLY A 203 -9.43 -4.39 3.92
N SER A 204 -10.46 -4.55 4.77
CA SER A 204 -11.87 -4.63 4.36
C SER A 204 -12.35 -3.28 3.84
N ILE A 205 -12.12 -2.19 4.59
CA ILE A 205 -12.47 -0.82 4.18
C ILE A 205 -11.83 -0.46 2.84
N LYS A 206 -10.57 -0.84 2.64
CA LYS A 206 -9.89 -0.64 1.36
C LYS A 206 -10.49 -1.46 0.22
N GLY A 207 -10.98 -2.67 0.52
CA GLY A 207 -11.73 -3.51 -0.43
C GLY A 207 -13.04 -2.86 -0.84
N GLU A 208 -13.77 -2.31 0.12
CA GLU A 208 -15.03 -1.58 -0.11
C GLU A 208 -14.82 -0.37 -1.00
N LEU A 209 -13.84 0.49 -0.67
CA LEU A 209 -13.53 1.64 -1.52
C LEU A 209 -13.12 1.24 -2.93
N ARG A 210 -12.37 0.13 -3.10
CA ARG A 210 -11.96 -0.35 -4.43
C ARG A 210 -13.15 -0.73 -5.28
N GLY A 211 -14.08 -1.53 -4.74
CA GLY A 211 -15.31 -1.94 -5.44
C GLY A 211 -16.18 -0.72 -5.78
N PHE A 212 -16.37 0.16 -4.80
CA PHE A 212 -17.18 1.37 -5.00
C PHE A 212 -16.57 2.33 -6.03
N ARG A 213 -15.24 2.52 -6.05
CA ARG A 213 -14.58 3.37 -7.06
C ARG A 213 -14.79 2.84 -8.48
N ARG A 214 -14.72 1.52 -8.68
CA ARG A 214 -14.99 0.90 -9.98
C ARG A 214 -16.41 1.19 -10.43
N PHE A 215 -17.37 0.99 -9.55
CA PHE A 215 -18.79 1.30 -9.80
C PHE A 215 -18.99 2.78 -10.10
N ALA A 216 -18.47 3.68 -9.27
CA ALA A 216 -18.60 5.13 -9.47
C ALA A 216 -17.95 5.60 -10.80
N SER A 217 -16.82 5.00 -11.20
CA SER A 217 -16.20 5.28 -12.50
C SER A 217 -17.08 4.81 -13.65
N PHE A 218 -17.62 3.60 -13.58
CA PHE A 218 -18.55 3.07 -14.57
C PHE A 218 -19.80 3.98 -14.70
N MET A 219 -20.42 4.36 -13.58
CA MET A 219 -21.56 5.26 -13.56
C MET A 219 -21.23 6.62 -14.19
N TYR A 220 -20.06 7.17 -13.89
CA TYR A 220 -19.64 8.44 -14.47
C TYR A 220 -19.44 8.38 -15.98
N ASP A 221 -18.86 7.29 -16.48
CA ASP A 221 -18.52 7.14 -17.89
C ASP A 221 -19.73 6.70 -18.74
N ARG A 222 -20.65 5.89 -18.19
CA ARG A 222 -21.82 5.34 -18.90
C ARG A 222 -23.09 6.15 -18.72
N PHE A 223 -23.27 6.73 -17.52
CA PHE A 223 -24.46 7.49 -17.12
C PHE A 223 -24.04 8.85 -16.53
N PRO A 224 -23.47 9.75 -17.35
CA PRO A 224 -22.90 11.02 -16.86
C PRO A 224 -23.94 11.99 -16.29
N GLU A 225 -25.23 11.78 -16.59
CA GLU A 225 -26.37 12.51 -16.03
C GLU A 225 -26.64 12.15 -14.56
N VAL A 226 -26.33 10.93 -14.12
CA VAL A 226 -26.56 10.46 -12.74
C VAL A 226 -25.60 11.16 -11.77
N LYS A 227 -26.15 11.98 -10.90
CA LYS A 227 -25.42 12.75 -9.88
C LYS A 227 -25.75 12.31 -8.47
N HIS A 228 -26.91 11.71 -8.26
CA HIS A 228 -27.48 11.36 -6.98
C HIS A 228 -27.78 9.87 -6.88
N PHE A 229 -27.69 9.33 -5.67
CA PHE A 229 -28.01 7.91 -5.43
C PHE A 229 -29.48 7.57 -5.74
N THR A 230 -30.38 8.55 -5.59
CA THR A 230 -31.81 8.38 -5.92
C THR A 230 -32.08 8.08 -7.39
N GLU A 231 -31.15 8.36 -8.27
CA GLU A 231 -31.24 8.18 -9.72
C GLU A 231 -30.77 6.81 -10.19
N ILE A 232 -30.16 6.00 -9.30
CA ILE A 232 -29.67 4.67 -9.63
C ILE A 232 -30.85 3.71 -9.78
N SER A 233 -30.90 3.02 -10.92
CA SER A 233 -31.93 2.03 -11.24
C SER A 233 -31.36 0.62 -11.35
N ARG A 234 -32.26 -0.38 -11.34
CA ARG A 234 -31.89 -1.79 -11.57
C ARG A 234 -31.23 -1.99 -12.94
N ASP A 235 -31.72 -1.34 -13.99
CA ASP A 235 -31.17 -1.46 -15.35
C ASP A 235 -29.69 -1.04 -15.39
N MET A 236 -29.33 0.02 -14.65
CA MET A 236 -27.93 0.46 -14.53
C MET A 236 -27.06 -0.56 -13.81
N ILE A 237 -27.62 -1.28 -12.82
CA ILE A 237 -26.91 -2.38 -12.16
C ILE A 237 -26.73 -3.55 -13.13
N GLU A 238 -27.71 -3.88 -13.96
CA GLU A 238 -27.57 -4.93 -14.97
C GLU A 238 -26.49 -4.62 -16.00
N ASP A 239 -26.41 -3.39 -16.46
CA ASP A 239 -25.31 -2.92 -17.32
C ASP A 239 -23.96 -3.03 -16.61
N TYR A 240 -23.88 -2.68 -15.31
CA TYR A 240 -22.67 -2.86 -14.51
C TYR A 240 -22.27 -4.32 -14.33
N LEU A 241 -23.24 -5.23 -14.17
CA LEU A 241 -23.01 -6.67 -14.08
C LEU A 241 -22.40 -7.23 -15.38
N VAL A 242 -22.85 -6.75 -16.53
CA VAL A 242 -22.23 -7.09 -17.82
C VAL A 242 -20.82 -6.55 -17.88
N TYR A 243 -20.64 -5.26 -17.63
CA TYR A 243 -19.31 -4.61 -17.66
C TYR A 243 -18.29 -5.30 -16.76
N ILE A 244 -18.64 -5.60 -15.51
CA ILE A 244 -17.65 -6.19 -14.56
C ILE A 244 -17.23 -7.61 -14.99
N LYS A 245 -18.11 -8.35 -15.65
CA LYS A 245 -17.88 -9.72 -16.11
C LYS A 245 -17.11 -9.78 -17.43
N THR A 246 -17.30 -8.82 -18.33
CA THR A 246 -16.76 -8.84 -19.70
C THR A 246 -15.56 -7.93 -19.90
N ASP A 247 -15.62 -6.70 -19.41
CA ASP A 247 -14.70 -5.63 -19.83
C ASP A 247 -13.54 -5.40 -18.86
N THR A 248 -13.64 -5.89 -17.61
CA THR A 248 -12.63 -5.60 -16.59
C THR A 248 -11.44 -6.57 -16.57
N GLY A 249 -11.56 -7.72 -17.19
CA GLY A 249 -10.56 -8.80 -17.11
C GLY A 249 -10.40 -9.42 -15.72
N LEU A 250 -11.34 -9.19 -14.80
CA LEU A 250 -11.34 -9.78 -13.47
C LEU A 250 -11.70 -11.28 -13.55
N THR A 251 -11.07 -12.05 -12.66
CA THR A 251 -11.48 -13.45 -12.46
C THR A 251 -12.87 -13.50 -11.82
N SER A 252 -13.59 -14.59 -12.06
CA SER A 252 -14.92 -14.81 -11.50
C SER A 252 -14.96 -14.67 -9.97
N VAL A 253 -13.97 -15.18 -9.26
CA VAL A 253 -13.86 -15.02 -7.79
C VAL A 253 -13.69 -13.56 -7.40
N SER A 254 -12.89 -12.81 -8.17
CA SER A 254 -12.61 -11.39 -7.86
C SER A 254 -13.84 -10.51 -8.06
N TYR A 255 -14.56 -10.65 -9.19
CA TYR A 255 -15.73 -9.81 -9.41
C TYR A 255 -16.91 -10.18 -8.49
N THR A 256 -17.12 -11.48 -8.19
CA THR A 256 -18.17 -11.88 -7.23
C THR A 256 -17.95 -11.26 -5.85
N THR A 257 -16.69 -11.24 -5.38
CA THR A 257 -16.35 -10.57 -4.12
C THR A 257 -16.64 -9.07 -4.18
N GLU A 258 -16.28 -8.40 -5.29
CA GLU A 258 -16.55 -6.96 -5.45
C GLU A 258 -18.06 -6.65 -5.55
N LEU A 259 -18.84 -7.49 -6.24
CA LEU A 259 -20.29 -7.35 -6.32
C LEU A 259 -20.97 -7.50 -4.96
N SER A 260 -20.60 -8.54 -4.18
CA SER A 260 -21.14 -8.71 -2.82
C SER A 260 -20.81 -7.55 -1.89
N VAL A 261 -19.63 -6.95 -2.05
CA VAL A 261 -19.24 -5.76 -1.29
C VAL A 261 -20.07 -4.54 -1.71
N LEU A 262 -20.27 -4.36 -3.02
CA LEU A 262 -21.04 -3.24 -3.55
C LEU A 262 -22.53 -3.31 -3.17
N ASP A 263 -23.12 -4.51 -3.26
CA ASP A 263 -24.50 -4.80 -2.82
C ASP A 263 -24.70 -4.36 -1.36
N ASN A 264 -23.87 -4.86 -0.45
CA ASN A 264 -23.93 -4.48 0.96
C ASN A 264 -23.73 -2.96 1.18
N LEU A 265 -22.86 -2.31 0.41
CA LEU A 265 -22.65 -0.86 0.52
C LEU A 265 -23.84 -0.06 0.02
N LEU A 266 -24.46 -0.43 -1.10
CA LEU A 266 -25.64 0.26 -1.62
C LEU A 266 -26.84 0.10 -0.69
N ASP A 267 -27.04 -1.10 -0.14
CA ASP A 267 -28.05 -1.34 0.88
C ASP A 267 -27.83 -0.49 2.15
N GLU A 268 -26.59 -0.36 2.59
CA GLU A 268 -26.26 0.46 3.75
C GLU A 268 -26.46 1.95 3.46
N ILE A 269 -26.03 2.43 2.29
CA ILE A 269 -26.27 3.80 1.83
C ILE A 269 -27.78 4.07 1.74
N GLY A 270 -28.55 3.13 1.19
CA GLY A 270 -30.00 3.28 1.07
C GLY A 270 -30.70 3.41 2.43
N ARG A 271 -30.27 2.64 3.41
CA ARG A 271 -30.78 2.72 4.79
C ARG A 271 -30.36 4.01 5.49
N GLU A 272 -29.09 4.41 5.37
CA GLU A 272 -28.56 5.61 6.03
C GLU A 272 -29.16 6.91 5.49
N LEU A 273 -29.49 6.93 4.20
CA LEU A 273 -30.08 8.10 3.51
C LEU A 273 -31.58 8.02 3.35
N GLU A 274 -32.21 6.94 3.84
CA GLU A 274 -33.65 6.67 3.66
C GLU A 274 -34.08 6.63 2.17
N ILE A 275 -33.18 6.13 1.30
CA ILE A 275 -33.41 6.01 -0.14
C ILE A 275 -33.82 4.56 -0.46
N GLY A 276 -35.11 4.28 -0.42
CA GLY A 276 -35.62 2.91 -0.58
C GLY A 276 -35.35 2.27 -1.95
N ASN A 277 -35.22 3.05 -3.01
CA ASN A 277 -35.01 2.53 -4.37
C ASN A 277 -33.59 1.95 -4.60
N ILE A 278 -32.60 2.24 -3.77
CA ILE A 278 -31.27 1.65 -3.90
C ILE A 278 -31.04 0.43 -3.00
N CYS A 279 -31.98 0.15 -2.10
CA CYS A 279 -31.96 -1.08 -1.33
C CYS A 279 -32.43 -2.25 -2.22
N ASN A 280 -31.77 -3.39 -2.11
CA ASN A 280 -32.08 -4.62 -2.86
C ASN A 280 -32.01 -4.46 -4.39
N LEU A 281 -31.14 -3.60 -4.91
CA LEU A 281 -30.88 -3.49 -6.34
C LEU A 281 -30.23 -4.74 -6.92
N PHE A 282 -29.49 -5.49 -6.12
CA PHE A 282 -28.91 -6.77 -6.50
C PHE A 282 -29.88 -7.93 -6.19
N LEU A 283 -29.93 -8.88 -7.10
CA LEU A 283 -30.63 -10.15 -6.89
C LEU A 283 -29.65 -11.21 -6.39
N SER A 284 -30.15 -12.18 -5.65
CA SER A 284 -29.32 -13.30 -5.15
C SER A 284 -28.60 -14.06 -6.29
N SER A 285 -29.13 -14.02 -7.50
CA SER A 285 -28.51 -14.59 -8.70
C SER A 285 -27.31 -13.81 -9.22
N ASP A 286 -27.19 -12.52 -8.91
CA ASP A 286 -26.13 -11.65 -9.42
C ASP A 286 -24.77 -11.94 -8.73
N CYS A 287 -24.85 -12.28 -7.44
CA CYS A 287 -23.71 -12.54 -6.57
C CYS A 287 -23.53 -14.02 -6.24
N ARG A 288 -23.72 -14.92 -7.24
CA ARG A 288 -23.58 -16.37 -7.02
C ARG A 288 -22.21 -16.70 -6.45
N ALA A 289 -22.22 -17.43 -5.31
CA ALA A 289 -21.00 -18.01 -4.77
C ALA A 289 -20.42 -19.03 -5.75
N TYR A 290 -19.11 -19.05 -5.90
CA TYR A 290 -18.40 -20.09 -6.63
C TYR A 290 -18.21 -21.30 -5.72
N ASP A 291 -18.35 -22.48 -6.29
CA ASP A 291 -17.86 -23.71 -5.67
C ASP A 291 -16.33 -23.60 -5.58
N ASN A 292 -15.83 -23.29 -4.39
CA ASN A 292 -14.41 -23.36 -4.13
C ASN A 292 -14.01 -24.83 -4.16
N ALA A 293 -13.00 -25.19 -4.97
CA ALA A 293 -12.36 -26.50 -4.88
C ALA A 293 -11.95 -26.77 -3.43
N LEU A 294 -12.26 -27.97 -2.93
CA LEU A 294 -11.81 -28.37 -1.60
C LEU A 294 -10.29 -28.31 -1.54
N PRO A 295 -9.71 -27.74 -0.47
CA PRO A 295 -8.26 -27.72 -0.34
C PRO A 295 -7.73 -29.15 -0.28
N GLU A 296 -6.78 -29.47 -1.14
CA GLU A 296 -6.09 -30.76 -1.12
C GLU A 296 -5.10 -30.79 0.04
N ALA A 297 -5.09 -31.89 0.77
CA ALA A 297 -4.11 -32.14 1.82
C ALA A 297 -2.78 -32.61 1.19
N TYR A 298 -1.68 -32.10 1.70
CA TYR A 298 -0.35 -32.58 1.28
C TYR A 298 -0.16 -34.04 1.69
N SER A 299 0.40 -34.83 0.77
CA SER A 299 0.82 -36.19 1.03
C SER A 299 2.04 -36.22 1.98
N ASP A 300 2.26 -37.35 2.66
CA ASP A 300 3.44 -37.52 3.52
C ASP A 300 4.76 -37.34 2.77
N ALA A 301 4.78 -37.70 1.48
CA ALA A 301 5.97 -37.50 0.63
C ALA A 301 6.25 -36.04 0.36
N GLU A 302 5.22 -35.24 0.13
CA GLU A 302 5.33 -33.77 -0.05
C GLU A 302 5.75 -33.08 1.26
N ILE A 303 5.18 -33.46 2.38
CA ILE A 303 5.57 -32.97 3.71
C ILE A 303 7.06 -33.29 3.99
N ARG A 304 7.54 -34.49 3.67
CA ARG A 304 8.97 -34.83 3.85
C ARG A 304 9.86 -34.00 2.95
N ARG A 305 9.51 -33.80 1.67
CA ARG A 305 10.27 -32.94 0.75
C ARG A 305 10.31 -31.51 1.25
N PHE A 306 9.17 -30.99 1.70
CA PHE A 306 9.08 -29.65 2.30
C PHE A 306 9.98 -29.51 3.53
N ASN A 307 9.95 -30.47 4.47
CA ASN A 307 10.78 -30.45 5.66
C ASN A 307 12.30 -30.50 5.32
N CYS A 308 12.68 -31.26 4.30
CA CYS A 308 14.06 -31.27 3.80
C CYS A 308 14.46 -29.91 3.20
N ALA A 309 13.54 -29.22 2.49
CA ALA A 309 13.81 -27.91 1.94
C ALA A 309 13.97 -26.84 3.04
N LEU A 310 13.25 -26.94 4.17
CA LEU A 310 13.36 -26.00 5.29
C LEU A 310 14.77 -25.91 5.87
N THR A 311 15.55 -27.00 5.80
CA THR A 311 16.94 -27.02 6.31
C THR A 311 17.89 -26.16 5.48
N LYS A 312 17.52 -25.79 4.25
CA LYS A 312 18.30 -24.94 3.34
C LYS A 312 18.02 -23.46 3.53
N LEU A 313 16.94 -23.10 4.25
CA LEU A 313 16.55 -21.72 4.51
C LEU A 313 17.40 -21.10 5.63
N LYS A 314 17.37 -19.76 5.73
CA LYS A 314 17.89 -19.05 6.90
C LYS A 314 17.27 -19.66 8.17
N PRO A 315 18.06 -19.96 9.22
CA PRO A 315 17.58 -20.71 10.39
C PRO A 315 16.33 -20.15 11.05
N GLN A 316 16.19 -18.81 11.13
CA GLN A 316 15.02 -18.16 11.73
C GLN A 316 13.76 -18.35 10.85
N LEU A 317 13.91 -18.32 9.53
CA LEU A 317 12.80 -18.57 8.60
C LEU A 317 12.39 -20.04 8.62
N GLY A 318 13.35 -20.97 8.67
CA GLY A 318 13.06 -22.40 8.84
C GLY A 318 12.29 -22.68 10.13
N ARG A 319 12.69 -22.07 11.27
CA ARG A 319 11.94 -22.15 12.54
C ARG A 319 10.52 -21.62 12.41
N CYS A 320 10.34 -20.48 11.73
CA CYS A 320 9.01 -19.89 11.48
C CYS A 320 8.09 -20.90 10.78
N LEU A 321 8.54 -21.54 9.71
CA LEU A 321 7.74 -22.46 8.91
C LEU A 321 7.46 -23.78 9.65
N ILE A 322 8.42 -24.30 10.44
CA ILE A 322 8.20 -25.46 11.31
C ILE A 322 7.16 -25.13 12.38
N ILE A 323 7.28 -23.99 13.05
CA ILE A 323 6.31 -23.52 14.05
C ILE A 323 4.94 -23.35 13.39
N HIS A 324 4.88 -22.80 12.19
CA HIS A 324 3.64 -22.65 11.42
C HIS A 324 2.97 -24.03 11.17
N GLN A 325 3.73 -25.00 10.70
CA GLN A 325 3.27 -26.37 10.45
C GLN A 325 2.75 -27.03 11.73
N MET A 326 3.50 -26.94 12.85
CA MET A 326 3.08 -27.51 14.13
C MET A 326 1.88 -26.80 14.75
N LEU A 327 1.75 -25.51 14.55
CA LEU A 327 0.62 -24.71 15.03
C LEU A 327 -0.65 -24.90 14.17
N GLY A 328 -0.56 -25.14 12.88
CA GLY A 328 -1.70 -25.18 11.96
C GLY A 328 -2.51 -23.87 11.94
N THR A 329 -1.84 -22.74 12.13
CA THR A 329 -2.47 -21.40 12.13
C THR A 329 -2.47 -20.80 10.73
N ARG A 330 -3.13 -19.67 10.52
CA ARG A 330 -2.91 -18.92 9.28
C ARG A 330 -1.48 -18.37 9.25
N ILE A 331 -0.87 -18.31 8.06
CA ILE A 331 0.51 -17.85 7.93
C ILE A 331 0.71 -16.44 8.55
N GLU A 332 -0.24 -15.52 8.33
CA GLU A 332 -0.19 -14.19 8.91
C GLU A 332 -0.15 -14.21 10.45
N ASP A 333 -0.89 -15.13 11.08
CA ASP A 333 -0.94 -15.26 12.55
C ASP A 333 0.40 -15.78 13.09
N THR A 334 1.09 -16.67 12.35
CA THR A 334 2.44 -17.14 12.71
C THR A 334 3.48 -16.03 12.53
N LEU A 335 3.46 -15.31 11.40
CA LEU A 335 4.41 -14.24 11.10
C LEU A 335 4.31 -13.06 12.08
N THR A 336 3.16 -12.90 12.72
CA THR A 336 2.90 -11.85 13.73
C THR A 336 2.94 -12.35 15.16
N LEU A 337 3.55 -13.51 15.43
CA LEU A 337 3.77 -13.99 16.79
C LEU A 337 4.66 -13.01 17.56
N ARG A 338 4.21 -12.69 18.78
CA ARG A 338 4.89 -11.76 19.68
C ARG A 338 5.83 -12.54 20.61
N ARG A 339 6.86 -11.88 21.12
CA ARG A 339 7.80 -12.48 22.07
C ARG A 339 7.15 -12.93 23.38
N ASP A 340 6.08 -12.26 23.80
CA ASP A 340 5.29 -12.60 24.98
C ASP A 340 4.24 -13.71 24.74
N CYS A 341 4.31 -14.39 23.59
CA CYS A 341 3.31 -15.39 23.21
C CYS A 341 3.36 -16.67 24.08
N LEU A 342 4.53 -17.03 24.62
CA LEU A 342 4.73 -18.27 25.37
C LEU A 342 4.56 -18.04 26.87
N SER A 343 3.86 -18.93 27.54
CA SER A 343 3.70 -18.93 29.00
C SER A 343 3.70 -20.36 29.55
N GLU A 344 4.12 -20.52 30.79
CA GLU A 344 4.12 -21.80 31.51
C GLU A 344 3.12 -21.74 32.66
N LYS A 345 2.38 -22.82 32.88
CA LYS A 345 1.48 -22.98 34.02
C LYS A 345 1.44 -24.45 34.41
N SER A 346 1.77 -24.74 35.65
CA SER A 346 1.74 -26.10 36.24
C SER A 346 2.54 -27.13 35.40
N GLY A 347 3.71 -26.75 34.92
CA GLY A 347 4.58 -27.63 34.11
C GLY A 347 4.12 -27.83 32.65
N HIS A 348 3.10 -27.12 32.22
CA HIS A 348 2.62 -27.16 30.83
C HIS A 348 2.83 -25.84 30.15
N TYR A 349 3.23 -25.88 28.86
CA TYR A 349 3.41 -24.69 28.02
C TYR A 349 2.14 -24.34 27.27
N PHE A 350 1.92 -23.03 27.16
CA PHE A 350 0.77 -22.47 26.46
C PHE A 350 1.25 -21.37 25.54
N ILE A 351 0.73 -21.33 24.30
CA ILE A 351 0.92 -20.24 23.37
C ILE A 351 -0.33 -19.35 23.30
N THR A 352 -0.10 -18.04 23.31
CA THR A 352 -1.12 -17.04 23.06
C THR A 352 -0.99 -16.54 21.61
N ILE A 353 -2.03 -16.71 20.80
CA ILE A 353 -2.07 -16.31 19.41
C ILE A 353 -3.08 -15.17 19.24
N ILE A 354 -2.64 -14.07 18.65
CA ILE A 354 -3.49 -12.93 18.30
C ILE A 354 -3.82 -13.07 16.81
N GLN A 355 -4.99 -13.60 16.50
CA GLN A 355 -5.41 -13.78 15.12
C GLN A 355 -5.72 -12.44 14.46
N GLN A 356 -5.18 -12.22 13.28
CA GLN A 356 -5.37 -10.97 12.54
C GLN A 356 -6.84 -10.77 12.10
N LYS A 357 -7.59 -11.85 11.90
CA LYS A 357 -8.97 -11.77 11.40
C LYS A 357 -10.05 -11.95 12.46
N THR A 358 -9.76 -12.62 13.59
CA THR A 358 -10.81 -13.04 14.53
C THR A 358 -10.53 -12.60 15.96
N ARG A 359 -9.82 -13.42 16.75
CA ARG A 359 -9.69 -13.24 18.19
C ARG A 359 -8.31 -13.61 18.73
N LYS A 360 -8.04 -13.20 19.97
CA LYS A 360 -6.94 -13.70 20.78
C LYS A 360 -7.39 -14.99 21.45
N TYR A 361 -6.57 -16.03 21.40
CA TYR A 361 -6.81 -17.28 22.14
C TYR A 361 -5.51 -17.87 22.66
N LYS A 362 -5.64 -18.75 23.66
CA LYS A 362 -4.54 -19.45 24.29
C LYS A 362 -4.79 -20.96 24.16
N ARG A 363 -3.74 -21.72 23.80
CA ARG A 363 -3.81 -23.19 23.73
C ARG A 363 -2.55 -23.85 24.26
N PRO A 364 -2.60 -25.11 24.74
CA PRO A 364 -1.42 -25.85 25.11
C PRO A 364 -0.55 -26.18 23.90
N VAL A 365 0.74 -26.31 24.14
CA VAL A 365 1.74 -26.73 23.16
C VAL A 365 2.67 -27.77 23.76
N SER A 366 3.28 -28.61 22.91
CA SER A 366 4.25 -29.58 23.33
C SER A 366 5.55 -28.92 23.80
N ASP A 367 6.33 -29.63 24.64
CA ASP A 367 7.65 -29.15 25.09
C ASP A 367 8.58 -28.89 23.93
N GLN A 368 8.55 -29.72 22.89
CA GLN A 368 9.35 -29.55 21.67
C GLN A 368 9.00 -28.24 20.95
N LEU A 369 7.71 -27.91 20.81
CA LEU A 369 7.28 -26.67 20.18
C LEU A 369 7.62 -25.47 21.05
N ALA A 370 7.46 -25.57 22.37
CA ALA A 370 7.83 -24.52 23.31
C ALA A 370 9.35 -24.19 23.23
N GLU A 371 10.19 -25.21 23.16
CA GLU A 371 11.63 -25.06 23.02
C GLU A 371 12.00 -24.39 21.68
N LEU A 372 11.36 -24.79 20.58
CA LEU A 372 11.58 -24.17 19.28
C LEU A 372 11.17 -22.68 19.26
N ILE A 373 10.05 -22.34 19.91
CA ILE A 373 9.59 -20.97 20.06
C ILE A 373 10.59 -20.15 20.91
N ARG A 374 11.09 -20.69 22.04
CA ARG A 374 12.10 -20.00 22.86
C ARG A 374 13.35 -19.68 22.05
N LYS A 375 13.88 -20.64 21.31
CA LYS A 375 15.04 -20.41 20.43
C LYS A 375 14.77 -19.33 19.38
N ALA A 376 13.56 -19.27 18.86
CA ALA A 376 13.19 -18.22 17.92
C ALA A 376 13.11 -16.83 18.60
N ILE A 377 12.63 -16.76 19.84
CA ILE A 377 12.58 -15.54 20.65
C ILE A 377 14.00 -15.05 20.96
N GLU A 378 14.88 -15.91 21.46
CA GLU A 378 16.28 -15.58 21.80
C GLU A 378 17.03 -14.98 20.60
N VAL A 379 16.86 -15.57 19.41
CA VAL A 379 17.47 -15.03 18.18
C VAL A 379 16.87 -13.66 17.85
N SER A 380 15.56 -13.50 17.94
CA SER A 380 14.91 -12.22 17.66
C SER A 380 15.32 -11.13 18.64
N GLU A 381 15.48 -11.43 19.92
CA GLU A 381 15.93 -10.48 20.95
C GLU A 381 17.37 -10.00 20.68
N LYS A 382 18.22 -10.91 20.24
CA LYS A 382 19.62 -10.61 19.91
C LYS A 382 19.75 -9.76 18.63
N GLU A 383 19.01 -10.08 17.58
CA GLU A 383 19.12 -9.44 16.28
C GLU A 383 18.31 -8.13 16.18
N HIS A 384 17.18 -8.04 16.86
CA HIS A 384 16.24 -6.91 16.78
C HIS A 384 15.68 -6.52 18.16
N PRO A 385 16.47 -6.05 19.12
CA PRO A 385 16.09 -5.85 20.52
C PRO A 385 14.81 -4.99 20.71
N ASP A 386 14.58 -4.03 19.85
CA ASP A 386 13.46 -3.08 19.93
C ASP A 386 12.12 -3.62 19.38
N SER A 387 12.10 -4.84 18.84
CA SER A 387 10.86 -5.40 18.26
C SER A 387 10.07 -6.24 19.27
N GLU A 388 8.75 -6.15 19.19
CA GLU A 388 7.84 -7.03 19.93
C GLU A 388 7.57 -8.38 19.23
N TYR A 389 7.99 -8.53 17.95
CA TYR A 389 7.73 -9.70 17.12
C TYR A 389 8.92 -10.64 17.04
N ILE A 390 8.64 -11.94 16.79
CA ILE A 390 9.66 -12.99 16.70
C ILE A 390 10.28 -13.04 15.30
N PHE A 391 9.48 -12.92 14.23
CA PHE A 391 9.92 -13.22 12.87
C PHE A 391 10.10 -11.96 12.04
N LEU A 392 11.37 -11.54 11.93
CA LEU A 392 11.77 -10.31 11.25
C LEU A 392 12.82 -10.61 10.17
N GLN A 393 12.80 -9.82 9.12
CA GLN A 393 13.83 -9.76 8.12
C GLN A 393 15.08 -9.04 8.67
N ASP A 394 16.23 -9.18 8.00
CA ASP A 394 17.49 -8.51 8.39
C ASP A 394 17.35 -6.97 8.53
N ASN A 395 16.39 -6.37 7.86
CA ASN A 395 16.10 -4.94 7.91
C ASN A 395 15.12 -4.54 9.04
N GLY A 396 14.79 -5.45 9.96
CA GLY A 396 13.87 -5.25 11.07
C GLY A 396 12.38 -5.22 10.70
N LYS A 397 12.00 -5.46 9.44
CA LYS A 397 10.60 -5.55 9.03
C LYS A 397 10.08 -6.96 9.20
N LEU A 398 8.77 -7.07 9.48
CA LEU A 398 8.09 -8.37 9.50
C LEU A 398 8.19 -9.06 8.13
N TYR A 399 8.28 -10.37 8.14
CA TYR A 399 8.07 -11.15 6.93
C TYR A 399 6.64 -10.99 6.46
N THR A 400 6.45 -11.02 5.13
CA THR A 400 5.13 -11.05 4.50
C THR A 400 4.92 -12.40 3.82
N ASP A 401 3.67 -12.76 3.56
CA ASP A 401 3.33 -13.93 2.74
C ASP A 401 4.09 -13.94 1.39
N SER A 402 4.20 -12.80 0.74
CA SER A 402 4.95 -12.66 -0.50
C SER A 402 6.45 -12.94 -0.33
N CYS A 403 7.07 -12.54 0.79
CA CYS A 403 8.48 -12.84 1.05
C CYS A 403 8.74 -14.35 1.13
N LEU A 404 7.78 -15.12 1.67
CA LEU A 404 7.91 -16.57 1.79
C LEU A 404 7.84 -17.26 0.43
N LEU A 405 6.97 -16.80 -0.48
CA LEU A 405 6.85 -17.34 -1.83
C LEU A 405 8.17 -17.18 -2.62
N TYR A 406 8.82 -16.02 -2.52
CA TYR A 406 10.10 -15.79 -3.21
C TYR A 406 11.27 -16.60 -2.65
N THR A 407 11.24 -16.94 -1.36
CA THR A 407 12.30 -17.78 -0.75
C THR A 407 12.16 -19.25 -1.14
N SER A 408 10.95 -19.74 -1.45
CA SER A 408 10.73 -21.09 -1.99
C SER A 408 11.18 -21.20 -3.45
N ASP A 409 10.91 -20.20 -4.29
CA ASP A 409 11.35 -20.19 -5.70
C ASP A 409 12.89 -20.14 -5.81
N ALA A 410 13.57 -19.35 -4.95
CA ALA A 410 15.03 -19.32 -4.89
C ALA A 410 15.66 -20.66 -4.41
N ALA A 411 14.91 -21.48 -3.67
CA ALA A 411 15.35 -22.83 -3.28
C ALA A 411 15.13 -23.85 -4.40
N ASP A 412 14.15 -23.63 -5.29
CA ASP A 412 13.88 -24.50 -6.45
C ASP A 412 14.84 -24.23 -7.63
N GLU A 413 15.33 -23.00 -7.82
CA GLU A 413 16.36 -22.69 -8.84
C GLU A 413 17.72 -23.34 -8.51
N GLY A 414 17.93 -23.83 -7.30
CA GLY A 414 19.11 -24.60 -6.88
C GLY A 414 19.00 -26.11 -7.09
N LEU A 415 17.88 -26.61 -7.62
CA LEU A 415 17.60 -27.99 -7.93
C LEU A 415 17.48 -28.22 -9.43
#